data_cf5f190726c4185033fb8953a0bc8f83
#
_entry.id   cf5f190726c4185033fb8953a0bc8f83
#
_cell.length_a   1.000
_cell.length_b   1.000
_cell.length_c   1.000
_cell.angle_alpha   90.00
_cell.angle_beta   90.00
_cell.angle_gamma   90.00
#
_symmetry.space_group_name_H-M   'P 1'
#
loop_
_entity.id
_entity.type
_entity.pdbx_description
1 polymer ?
#
loop_
_entity_poly.entity_id
_entity_poly.type
_entity_poly.pdbx_seq_one_letter_code
_entity_poly.pdbx_strand_id
1 'polypeptide(L)'
;MSDGDWWDILPRRVYSSLERVETSQPWFDVYRLHDWLYAIYEGGQYDETLMYLVIGGERAVVVDGGTGIGRLDLLVEELTDKPYFLLLTHTHNDHIGGCRDFDEIAVYDDDMSRESAVMGLGRDKMGEIIEGDNVIREFPPGFDPDSYYAPPYSVTRWLRDGDRVELGGRTLEVIYTPGHSSDHICLLDRDSRYLWTGDLFYTGGVTTYLPGGDHDAFVESCRRLVDMMPHYEVLLPAHNEPLVEKEMMVELLKAAEDIKAGRLTEYSESRSVAVNYDTLVRRYQFSRFALVTRAEL
;
A
#
# COMPACT_ATOMS: atom_id res chain seq x y z
N MET A 1 23.53 12.47 5.05
CA MET A 1 22.35 12.03 5.82
C MET A 1 22.88 11.11 6.89
N SER A 2 22.37 11.17 8.12
CA SER A 2 22.84 10.38 9.26
C SER A 2 22.80 8.89 8.91
N ASP A 3 23.90 8.19 9.22
CA ASP A 3 23.98 6.72 9.21
C ASP A 3 23.10 6.11 10.34
N GLY A 4 21.84 6.52 10.43
CA GLY A 4 20.88 6.00 11.39
C GLY A 4 20.09 4.84 10.76
N ASP A 5 19.70 3.88 11.59
CA ASP A 5 18.87 2.77 11.17
C ASP A 5 17.46 3.26 10.81
N TRP A 6 16.75 2.57 9.91
CA TRP A 6 15.40 2.97 9.45
C TRP A 6 14.39 3.09 10.60
N TRP A 7 14.59 2.34 11.68
CA TRP A 7 13.72 2.36 12.87
C TRP A 7 13.97 3.52 13.83
N ASP A 8 15.05 4.31 13.64
CA ASP A 8 15.36 5.44 14.53
C ASP A 8 14.30 6.55 14.51
N ILE A 9 13.48 6.57 13.46
CA ILE A 9 12.38 7.53 13.30
C ILE A 9 11.05 7.03 13.87
N LEU A 10 11.00 5.78 14.35
CA LEU A 10 9.77 5.16 14.82
C LEU A 10 9.52 5.41 16.33
N PRO A 11 8.27 5.52 16.75
CA PRO A 11 7.11 5.71 15.90
C PRO A 11 7.15 7.08 15.22
N ARG A 12 6.69 7.17 13.97
CA ARG A 12 6.60 8.45 13.25
C ARG A 12 5.75 9.43 14.04
N ARG A 13 6.11 10.72 14.02
CA ARG A 13 5.46 11.76 14.84
C ARG A 13 3.96 11.86 14.63
N VAL A 14 3.47 11.57 13.41
CA VAL A 14 2.04 11.64 13.06
C VAL A 14 1.19 10.76 13.99
N TYR A 15 1.68 9.59 14.35
CA TYR A 15 0.94 8.63 15.18
C TYR A 15 0.69 9.11 16.61
N SER A 16 1.50 10.02 17.15
CA SER A 16 1.31 10.57 18.48
C SER A 16 0.03 11.40 18.64
N SER A 17 -0.55 11.85 17.54
CA SER A 17 -1.80 12.63 17.52
C SER A 17 -3.05 11.78 17.23
N LEU A 18 -2.88 10.48 16.94
CA LEU A 18 -3.98 9.57 16.61
C LEU A 18 -4.43 8.76 17.83
N GLU A 19 -5.71 8.41 17.85
CA GLU A 19 -6.27 7.53 18.89
C GLU A 19 -5.81 6.09 18.65
N ARG A 20 -4.91 5.59 19.49
CA ARG A 20 -4.49 4.19 19.44
C ARG A 20 -5.57 3.29 20.04
N VAL A 21 -5.84 2.18 19.35
CA VAL A 21 -6.78 1.13 19.80
C VAL A 21 -5.99 -0.08 20.27
N GLU A 22 -6.20 -0.52 21.51
CA GLU A 22 -5.60 -1.75 22.02
C GLU A 22 -6.35 -2.96 21.47
N THR A 23 -5.58 -3.96 21.00
CA THR A 23 -6.10 -5.21 20.40
C THR A 23 -5.31 -6.41 20.91
N SER A 24 -5.83 -7.61 20.68
CA SER A 24 -5.12 -8.85 21.04
C SER A 24 -4.02 -9.25 20.04
N GLN A 25 -3.94 -8.53 18.90
CA GLN A 25 -3.01 -8.86 17.81
C GLN A 25 -1.72 -8.02 17.91
N PRO A 26 -0.65 -8.53 18.55
CA PRO A 26 0.52 -7.72 18.94
C PRO A 26 1.38 -7.29 17.75
N TRP A 27 1.16 -7.88 16.57
CA TRP A 27 1.89 -7.52 15.35
C TRP A 27 1.49 -6.13 14.82
N PHE A 28 0.23 -5.72 15.01
CA PHE A 28 -0.31 -4.49 14.47
C PHE A 28 -0.37 -3.37 15.51
N ASP A 29 -0.13 -2.14 15.06
CA ASP A 29 -0.54 -0.93 15.76
C ASP A 29 -1.79 -0.40 15.08
N VAL A 30 -2.89 -0.24 15.84
CA VAL A 30 -4.19 0.15 15.30
C VAL A 30 -4.54 1.56 15.74
N TYR A 31 -4.96 2.39 14.79
CA TYR A 31 -5.35 3.77 15.03
C TYR A 31 -6.75 4.04 14.51
N ARG A 32 -7.61 4.58 15.36
CA ARG A 32 -8.94 5.05 14.95
C ARG A 32 -8.81 6.41 14.30
N LEU A 33 -9.15 6.51 13.01
CA LEU A 33 -9.22 7.78 12.28
C LEU A 33 -10.64 8.37 12.37
N HIS A 34 -11.65 7.50 12.34
CA HIS A 34 -13.08 7.79 12.53
C HIS A 34 -13.78 6.56 13.11
N ASP A 35 -15.02 6.70 13.55
CA ASP A 35 -15.84 5.55 14.03
C ASP A 35 -16.04 4.46 12.96
N TRP A 36 -15.80 4.79 11.71
CA TRP A 36 -15.95 3.90 10.55
C TRP A 36 -14.64 3.62 9.81
N LEU A 37 -13.50 4.18 10.28
CA LEU A 37 -12.21 4.07 9.59
C LEU A 37 -11.08 3.84 10.60
N TYR A 38 -10.36 2.75 10.40
CA TYR A 38 -9.16 2.41 11.16
C TYR A 38 -7.97 2.27 10.22
N ALA A 39 -6.82 2.80 10.64
CA ALA A 39 -5.52 2.51 10.04
C ALA A 39 -4.87 1.38 10.84
N ILE A 40 -4.45 0.32 10.16
CA ILE A 40 -3.80 -0.86 10.71
C ILE A 40 -2.36 -0.85 10.19
N TYR A 41 -1.40 -0.73 11.10
CA TYR A 41 -0.02 -0.41 10.77
C TYR A 41 0.95 -1.51 11.20
N GLU A 42 1.80 -1.95 10.29
CA GLU A 42 2.87 -2.91 10.54
C GLU A 42 4.19 -2.19 10.86
N GLY A 43 4.19 -1.33 11.90
CA GLY A 43 5.32 -0.46 12.26
C GLY A 43 6.57 -1.16 12.79
N GLY A 44 6.57 -2.48 12.86
CA GLY A 44 7.74 -3.30 13.20
C GLY A 44 8.44 -3.92 12.00
N GLN A 45 8.02 -3.58 10.77
CA GLN A 45 8.55 -4.08 9.52
C GLN A 45 8.96 -2.90 8.63
N TYR A 46 10.02 -3.07 7.83
CA TYR A 46 10.71 -2.02 7.08
C TYR A 46 9.82 -1.22 6.11
N ASP A 47 8.86 -1.89 5.45
CA ASP A 47 7.95 -1.22 4.51
C ASP A 47 6.92 -0.36 5.23
N GLU A 48 6.74 -0.58 6.54
CA GLU A 48 5.77 0.15 7.35
C GLU A 48 4.37 0.15 6.71
N THR A 49 3.92 -1.03 6.26
CA THR A 49 2.68 -1.19 5.50
C THR A 49 1.46 -0.78 6.31
N LEU A 50 0.54 -0.09 5.65
CA LEU A 50 -0.73 0.38 6.17
C LEU A 50 -1.89 -0.29 5.42
N MET A 51 -2.68 -1.02 6.15
CA MET A 51 -4.00 -1.49 5.75
C MET A 51 -5.08 -0.60 6.35
N TYR A 52 -6.26 -0.56 5.75
CA TYR A 52 -7.38 0.22 6.28
C TYR A 52 -8.64 -0.62 6.41
N LEU A 53 -9.26 -0.59 7.58
CA LEU A 53 -10.62 -1.13 7.76
C LEU A 53 -11.63 0.01 7.58
N VAL A 54 -12.48 -0.12 6.54
CA VAL A 54 -13.56 0.83 6.22
C VAL A 54 -14.89 0.17 6.51
N ILE A 55 -15.66 0.71 7.46
CA ILE A 55 -16.91 0.13 7.94
C ILE A 55 -18.09 0.90 7.35
N GLY A 56 -18.94 0.20 6.61
CA GLY A 56 -20.22 0.70 6.13
C GLY A 56 -21.39 0.31 7.03
N GLY A 57 -22.62 0.61 6.58
CA GLY A 57 -23.85 0.24 7.29
C GLY A 57 -24.14 -1.25 7.25
N GLU A 58 -23.79 -1.95 6.16
CA GLU A 58 -24.11 -3.35 5.92
C GLU A 58 -22.92 -4.28 5.98
N ARG A 59 -21.75 -3.83 5.51
CA ARG A 59 -20.51 -4.60 5.49
C ARG A 59 -19.29 -3.69 5.61
N ALA A 60 -18.13 -4.29 5.85
CA ALA A 60 -16.85 -3.62 5.90
C ALA A 60 -15.92 -4.11 4.76
N VAL A 61 -14.90 -3.32 4.45
CA VAL A 61 -13.81 -3.71 3.56
C VAL A 61 -12.48 -3.45 4.24
N VAL A 62 -11.57 -4.39 4.09
CA VAL A 62 -10.15 -4.21 4.40
C VAL A 62 -9.44 -3.84 3.11
N VAL A 63 -8.78 -2.70 3.09
CA VAL A 63 -7.95 -2.26 1.96
C VAL A 63 -6.53 -2.72 2.22
N ASP A 64 -6.04 -3.61 1.36
CA ASP A 64 -4.78 -4.34 1.41
C ASP A 64 -4.65 -5.38 2.55
N GLY A 65 -3.89 -6.42 2.27
CA GLY A 65 -3.72 -7.58 3.16
C GLY A 65 -2.43 -7.57 3.99
N GLY A 66 -1.60 -6.55 3.82
CA GLY A 66 -0.33 -6.44 4.52
C GLY A 66 0.66 -7.56 4.19
N THR A 67 1.68 -7.67 5.02
CA THR A 67 2.76 -8.67 4.86
C THR A 67 2.30 -10.11 5.15
N GLY A 68 1.19 -10.30 5.87
CA GLY A 68 0.69 -11.63 6.28
C GLY A 68 1.50 -12.27 7.42
N ILE A 69 2.28 -11.50 8.15
CA ILE A 69 2.96 -11.94 9.37
C ILE A 69 1.96 -12.05 10.52
N GLY A 70 1.12 -11.03 10.71
CA GLY A 70 0.02 -11.04 11.67
C GLY A 70 -1.25 -11.64 11.10
N ARG A 71 -2.21 -12.01 11.98
CA ARG A 71 -3.56 -12.47 11.63
C ARG A 71 -4.50 -11.29 11.50
N LEU A 72 -4.56 -10.73 10.28
CA LEU A 72 -5.36 -9.55 9.98
C LEU A 72 -6.87 -9.84 10.10
N ASP A 73 -7.32 -11.01 9.73
CA ASP A 73 -8.70 -11.48 9.90
C ASP A 73 -9.15 -11.43 11.38
N LEU A 74 -8.34 -11.97 12.29
CA LEU A 74 -8.65 -11.95 13.72
C LEU A 74 -8.67 -10.52 14.29
N LEU A 75 -7.81 -9.64 13.77
CA LEU A 75 -7.86 -8.23 14.14
C LEU A 75 -9.15 -7.56 13.67
N VAL A 76 -9.58 -7.83 12.44
CA VAL A 76 -10.83 -7.26 11.89
C VAL A 76 -12.03 -7.71 12.69
N GLU A 77 -12.08 -8.99 13.13
CA GLU A 77 -13.14 -9.52 13.99
C GLU A 77 -13.22 -8.85 15.38
N GLU A 78 -12.09 -8.30 15.87
CA GLU A 78 -12.10 -7.50 17.11
C GLU A 78 -12.66 -6.08 16.89
N LEU A 79 -12.56 -5.53 15.67
CA LEU A 79 -12.90 -4.16 15.35
C LEU A 79 -14.34 -3.99 14.83
N THR A 80 -14.93 -5.06 14.25
CA THR A 80 -16.30 -5.02 13.69
C THR A 80 -16.97 -6.39 13.73
N ASP A 81 -18.28 -6.38 13.93
CA ASP A 81 -19.15 -7.56 13.82
C ASP A 81 -19.81 -7.71 12.43
N LYS A 82 -19.47 -6.81 11.50
CA LYS A 82 -20.06 -6.82 10.16
C LYS A 82 -19.38 -7.83 9.24
N PRO A 83 -20.08 -8.40 8.27
CA PRO A 83 -19.45 -9.14 7.17
C PRO A 83 -18.39 -8.26 6.49
N TYR A 84 -17.22 -8.82 6.23
CA TYR A 84 -16.11 -8.09 5.63
C TYR A 84 -15.45 -8.87 4.49
N PHE A 85 -14.69 -8.17 3.69
CA PHE A 85 -13.89 -8.73 2.60
C PHE A 85 -12.60 -7.93 2.40
N LEU A 86 -11.63 -8.54 1.73
CA LEU A 86 -10.37 -7.91 1.36
C LEU A 86 -10.48 -7.25 -0.02
N LEU A 87 -9.95 -6.05 -0.18
CA LEU A 87 -9.79 -5.37 -1.46
C LEU A 87 -8.33 -4.96 -1.61
N LEU A 88 -7.67 -5.46 -2.65
CA LEU A 88 -6.28 -5.14 -2.92
C LEU A 88 -6.17 -3.91 -3.81
N THR A 89 -5.28 -2.98 -3.44
CA THR A 89 -4.91 -1.86 -4.31
C THR A 89 -4.04 -2.34 -5.47
N HIS A 90 -3.18 -3.33 -5.22
CA HIS A 90 -2.34 -4.02 -6.20
C HIS A 90 -1.77 -5.32 -5.58
N THR A 91 -0.95 -6.06 -6.34
CA THR A 91 -0.54 -7.41 -5.92
C THR A 91 0.96 -7.57 -5.65
N HIS A 92 1.63 -6.54 -5.12
CA HIS A 92 2.98 -6.71 -4.58
C HIS A 92 2.97 -7.51 -3.26
N ASN A 93 4.14 -7.97 -2.85
CA ASN A 93 4.33 -8.96 -1.78
C ASN A 93 3.84 -8.48 -0.40
N ASP A 94 3.95 -7.22 -0.11
CA ASP A 94 3.54 -6.60 1.16
C ASP A 94 2.06 -6.18 1.21
N HIS A 95 1.29 -6.45 0.13
CA HIS A 95 -0.16 -6.22 0.06
C HIS A 95 -0.98 -7.51 0.02
N ILE A 96 -0.39 -8.65 -0.37
CA ILE A 96 -1.13 -9.91 -0.57
C ILE A 96 -0.90 -10.93 0.53
N GLY A 97 -0.02 -10.67 1.49
CA GLY A 97 0.38 -11.65 2.50
C GLY A 97 -0.78 -12.21 3.32
N GLY A 98 -1.79 -11.38 3.62
CA GLY A 98 -3.01 -11.75 4.34
C GLY A 98 -4.10 -12.38 3.48
N CYS A 99 -3.97 -12.49 2.16
CA CYS A 99 -5.03 -13.02 1.27
C CYS A 99 -5.57 -14.39 1.71
N ARG A 100 -4.70 -15.25 2.27
CA ARG A 100 -5.07 -16.60 2.73
C ARG A 100 -6.10 -16.63 3.86
N ASP A 101 -6.28 -15.51 4.57
CA ASP A 101 -7.13 -15.40 5.75
C ASP A 101 -8.52 -14.82 5.42
N PHE A 102 -8.82 -14.56 4.12
CA PHE A 102 -10.07 -13.98 3.68
C PHE A 102 -10.80 -14.86 2.67
N ASP A 103 -12.09 -15.07 2.89
CA ASP A 103 -12.98 -15.84 2.00
C ASP A 103 -13.43 -15.05 0.77
N GLU A 104 -13.55 -13.72 0.89
CA GLU A 104 -13.95 -12.82 -0.19
C GLU A 104 -12.82 -11.85 -0.50
N ILE A 105 -12.31 -11.87 -1.75
CA ILE A 105 -11.24 -10.98 -2.22
C ILE A 105 -11.66 -10.28 -3.49
N ALA A 106 -11.50 -8.95 -3.51
CA ALA A 106 -11.69 -8.09 -4.67
C ALA A 106 -10.33 -7.55 -5.14
N VAL A 107 -10.06 -7.60 -6.44
CA VAL A 107 -8.82 -7.09 -7.04
C VAL A 107 -9.09 -6.59 -8.46
N TYR A 108 -8.27 -5.68 -8.96
CA TYR A 108 -8.39 -5.17 -10.32
C TYR A 108 -8.16 -6.27 -11.37
N ASP A 109 -8.95 -6.25 -12.45
CA ASP A 109 -8.90 -7.25 -13.53
C ASP A 109 -7.73 -6.98 -14.49
N ASP A 110 -6.53 -7.44 -14.10
CA ASP A 110 -5.27 -7.32 -14.84
C ASP A 110 -4.55 -8.67 -14.88
N ASP A 111 -3.67 -8.85 -15.86
CA ASP A 111 -2.91 -10.10 -16.00
C ASP A 111 -1.98 -10.34 -14.79
N MET A 112 -1.38 -9.28 -14.22
CA MET A 112 -0.55 -9.40 -13.02
C MET A 112 -1.36 -9.89 -11.82
N SER A 113 -2.55 -9.35 -11.60
CA SER A 113 -3.46 -9.81 -10.53
C SER A 113 -3.92 -11.25 -10.75
N ARG A 114 -4.18 -11.64 -12.00
CA ARG A 114 -4.56 -13.02 -12.35
C ARG A 114 -3.43 -14.01 -12.09
N GLU A 115 -2.20 -13.64 -12.46
CA GLU A 115 -1.01 -14.44 -12.18
C GLU A 115 -0.77 -14.56 -10.67
N SER A 116 -0.83 -13.44 -9.94
CA SER A 116 -0.69 -13.42 -8.49
C SER A 116 -1.70 -14.33 -7.78
N ALA A 117 -2.98 -14.28 -8.17
CA ALA A 117 -4.02 -15.12 -7.58
C ALA A 117 -3.77 -16.61 -7.80
N VAL A 118 -3.31 -17.00 -9.00
CA VAL A 118 -3.08 -18.41 -9.37
C VAL A 118 -1.78 -18.96 -8.79
N MET A 119 -0.73 -18.16 -8.76
CA MET A 119 0.62 -18.60 -8.38
C MET A 119 0.94 -18.34 -6.91
N GLY A 120 0.35 -17.29 -6.32
CA GLY A 120 0.84 -16.76 -5.06
C GLY A 120 2.28 -16.24 -5.19
N LEU A 121 2.95 -16.05 -4.06
CA LEU A 121 4.37 -15.69 -4.02
C LEU A 121 5.15 -16.67 -3.15
N GLY A 122 6.19 -17.25 -3.72
CA GLY A 122 7.06 -18.18 -3.03
C GLY A 122 7.93 -17.53 -1.95
N ARG A 123 8.60 -18.38 -1.16
CA ARG A 123 9.51 -17.94 -0.09
C ARG A 123 10.65 -17.05 -0.60
N ASP A 124 11.10 -17.24 -1.81
CA ASP A 124 12.16 -16.42 -2.44
C ASP A 124 11.78 -14.94 -2.56
N LYS A 125 10.50 -14.64 -2.70
CA LYS A 125 9.96 -13.27 -2.77
C LYS A 125 9.42 -12.76 -1.43
N MET A 126 8.67 -13.60 -0.71
CA MET A 126 8.13 -13.21 0.60
C MET A 126 9.22 -13.14 1.68
N GLY A 127 10.30 -13.92 1.55
CA GLY A 127 11.41 -13.94 2.49
C GLY A 127 12.13 -12.60 2.63
N GLU A 128 12.14 -11.77 1.59
CA GLU A 128 12.70 -10.40 1.65
C GLU A 128 12.07 -9.56 2.75
N ILE A 129 10.77 -9.71 2.97
CA ILE A 129 10.02 -8.95 3.99
C ILE A 129 10.59 -9.17 5.40
N ILE A 130 11.11 -10.36 5.66
CA ILE A 130 11.62 -10.76 6.99
C ILE A 130 13.13 -10.94 7.05
N GLU A 131 13.87 -10.57 5.99
CA GLU A 131 15.33 -10.78 5.93
C GLU A 131 16.08 -9.74 6.76
N GLY A 132 17.09 -10.20 7.48
CA GLY A 132 18.01 -9.32 8.24
C GLY A 132 17.28 -8.41 9.22
N ASP A 133 17.58 -7.12 9.13
CA ASP A 133 17.00 -6.08 10.00
C ASP A 133 15.70 -5.47 9.44
N ASN A 134 15.05 -6.12 8.47
CA ASN A 134 13.75 -5.66 7.95
C ASN A 134 12.61 -5.84 8.96
N VAL A 135 12.80 -6.64 10.01
CA VAL A 135 11.86 -6.81 11.11
C VAL A 135 12.54 -6.52 12.43
N ILE A 136 12.01 -5.55 13.17
CA ILE A 136 12.50 -5.15 14.50
C ILE A 136 11.54 -5.54 15.63
N ARG A 137 10.35 -6.04 15.29
CA ARG A 137 9.35 -6.52 16.24
C ARG A 137 9.42 -8.04 16.35
N GLU A 138 9.20 -8.57 17.56
CA GLU A 138 9.07 -10.00 17.76
C GLU A 138 7.89 -10.56 16.94
N PHE A 139 8.09 -11.70 16.26
CA PHE A 139 7.03 -12.33 15.48
C PHE A 139 5.88 -12.78 16.38
N PRO A 140 4.62 -12.65 15.89
CA PRO A 140 3.46 -13.04 16.67
C PRO A 140 3.42 -14.57 16.86
N PRO A 141 2.76 -15.06 17.94
CA PRO A 141 2.58 -16.48 18.17
C PRO A 141 1.95 -17.18 16.95
N GLY A 142 2.56 -18.30 16.53
CA GLY A 142 2.09 -19.09 15.39
C GLY A 142 2.65 -18.69 14.02
N PHE A 143 3.37 -17.58 13.92
CA PHE A 143 4.12 -17.27 12.72
C PHE A 143 5.41 -18.11 12.65
N ASP A 144 5.64 -18.75 11.51
CA ASP A 144 6.84 -19.54 11.26
C ASP A 144 7.62 -18.93 10.08
N PRO A 145 8.75 -18.24 10.33
CA PRO A 145 9.55 -17.63 9.29
C PRO A 145 10.15 -18.63 8.30
N ASP A 146 10.29 -19.92 8.70
CA ASP A 146 10.82 -20.94 7.81
C ASP A 146 9.81 -21.44 6.78
N SER A 147 8.52 -21.24 7.01
CA SER A 147 7.43 -21.58 6.11
C SER A 147 6.69 -20.37 5.55
N TYR A 148 7.31 -19.18 5.60
CA TYR A 148 6.67 -17.93 5.18
C TYR A 148 6.58 -17.82 3.65
N TYR A 149 5.36 -17.71 3.14
CA TYR A 149 5.01 -17.51 1.72
C TYR A 149 3.57 -16.99 1.60
N ALA A 150 3.19 -16.42 0.47
CA ALA A 150 1.80 -16.08 0.15
C ALA A 150 1.23 -17.15 -0.79
N PRO A 151 0.32 -18.03 -0.32
CA PRO A 151 -0.26 -19.09 -1.14
C PRO A 151 -1.17 -18.51 -2.23
N PRO A 152 -1.50 -19.28 -3.28
CA PRO A 152 -2.58 -18.95 -4.21
C PRO A 152 -3.88 -18.63 -3.46
N TYR A 153 -4.65 -17.68 -3.99
CA TYR A 153 -5.91 -17.24 -3.38
C TYR A 153 -7.03 -17.12 -4.41
N SER A 154 -8.27 -17.14 -3.94
CA SER A 154 -9.46 -17.09 -4.80
C SER A 154 -10.02 -15.67 -4.89
N VAL A 155 -10.01 -15.10 -6.08
CA VAL A 155 -10.65 -13.80 -6.33
C VAL A 155 -12.14 -14.01 -6.52
N THR A 156 -12.95 -13.36 -5.69
CA THR A 156 -14.42 -13.43 -5.74
C THR A 156 -15.03 -12.28 -6.54
N ARG A 157 -14.27 -11.19 -6.70
CA ARG A 157 -14.71 -10.02 -7.47
C ARG A 157 -13.56 -9.39 -8.24
N TRP A 158 -13.67 -9.40 -9.57
CA TRP A 158 -12.78 -8.66 -10.46
C TRP A 158 -13.30 -7.23 -10.64
N LEU A 159 -12.43 -6.25 -10.32
CA LEU A 159 -12.74 -4.83 -10.35
C LEU A 159 -12.29 -4.19 -11.67
N ARG A 160 -12.96 -3.11 -12.05
CA ARG A 160 -12.61 -2.27 -13.20
C ARG A 160 -12.67 -0.80 -12.84
N ASP A 161 -12.05 0.02 -13.67
CA ASP A 161 -12.09 1.46 -13.51
C ASP A 161 -13.55 1.99 -13.48
N GLY A 162 -13.85 2.83 -12.49
CA GLY A 162 -15.17 3.36 -12.24
C GLY A 162 -16.15 2.44 -11.51
N ASP A 163 -15.73 1.21 -11.16
CA ASP A 163 -16.57 0.32 -10.34
C ASP A 163 -16.82 0.95 -8.96
N ARG A 164 -18.00 0.62 -8.41
CA ARG A 164 -18.43 1.09 -7.10
C ARG A 164 -18.50 -0.07 -6.12
N VAL A 165 -17.84 0.10 -5.00
CA VAL A 165 -17.81 -0.85 -3.88
C VAL A 165 -18.74 -0.33 -2.81
N GLU A 166 -19.96 -0.88 -2.77
CA GLU A 166 -21.02 -0.47 -1.85
C GLU A 166 -20.90 -1.20 -0.52
N LEU A 167 -20.89 -0.43 0.58
CA LEU A 167 -20.76 -0.95 1.94
C LEU A 167 -22.02 -0.71 2.81
N GLY A 168 -23.11 -0.24 2.18
CA GLY A 168 -24.33 0.19 2.89
C GLY A 168 -24.17 1.61 3.44
N GLY A 169 -24.58 2.61 2.65
CA GLY A 169 -24.47 4.03 2.99
C GLY A 169 -23.06 4.63 2.86
N ARG A 170 -22.09 3.87 2.38
CA ARG A 170 -20.75 4.29 1.99
C ARG A 170 -20.33 3.59 0.72
N THR A 171 -19.68 4.33 -0.17
CA THR A 171 -19.23 3.82 -1.47
C THR A 171 -17.78 4.18 -1.71
N LEU A 172 -16.97 3.21 -2.11
CA LEU A 172 -15.63 3.44 -2.64
C LEU A 172 -15.67 3.29 -4.16
N GLU A 173 -15.23 4.32 -4.89
CA GLU A 173 -15.07 4.31 -6.34
C GLU A 173 -13.67 3.84 -6.70
N VAL A 174 -13.58 2.87 -7.59
CA VAL A 174 -12.30 2.33 -8.10
C VAL A 174 -11.76 3.27 -9.17
N ILE A 175 -10.53 3.75 -8.98
CA ILE A 175 -9.81 4.59 -9.93
C ILE A 175 -8.57 3.83 -10.39
N TYR A 176 -8.55 3.41 -11.65
CA TYR A 176 -7.38 2.72 -12.22
C TYR A 176 -6.20 3.68 -12.39
N THR A 177 -5.08 3.36 -11.76
CA THR A 177 -3.89 4.21 -11.65
C THR A 177 -2.61 3.39 -11.84
N PRO A 178 -2.40 2.81 -13.04
CA PRO A 178 -1.20 2.03 -13.33
C PRO A 178 0.07 2.89 -13.30
N GLY A 179 1.21 2.23 -13.10
CA GLY A 179 2.53 2.84 -13.19
C GLY A 179 3.47 2.51 -12.05
N HIS A 180 2.97 2.36 -10.81
CA HIS A 180 3.69 1.64 -9.75
C HIS A 180 3.71 0.14 -10.07
N SER A 181 2.55 -0.42 -10.37
CA SER A 181 2.32 -1.71 -11.00
C SER A 181 1.22 -1.61 -12.06
N SER A 182 1.04 -2.63 -12.92
CA SER A 182 0.03 -2.60 -13.98
C SER A 182 -1.39 -2.74 -13.45
N ASP A 183 -1.56 -3.41 -12.30
CA ASP A 183 -2.84 -3.70 -11.66
C ASP A 183 -3.26 -2.67 -10.59
N HIS A 184 -2.47 -1.60 -10.42
CA HIS A 184 -2.66 -0.65 -9.34
C HIS A 184 -3.94 0.18 -9.49
N ILE A 185 -4.67 0.33 -8.38
CA ILE A 185 -5.84 1.19 -8.24
C ILE A 185 -5.75 2.10 -7.01
N CYS A 186 -6.38 3.26 -7.10
CA CYS A 186 -6.78 4.07 -5.96
C CYS A 186 -8.27 3.89 -5.66
N LEU A 187 -8.69 4.21 -4.44
CA LEU A 187 -10.10 4.17 -4.03
C LEU A 187 -10.54 5.55 -3.57
N LEU A 188 -11.67 6.03 -4.07
CA LEU A 188 -12.21 7.34 -3.73
C LEU A 188 -13.54 7.22 -2.99
N ASP A 189 -13.62 7.74 -1.78
CA ASP A 189 -14.87 8.04 -1.09
C ASP A 189 -15.19 9.52 -1.27
N ARG A 190 -16.17 9.81 -2.12
CA ARG A 190 -16.58 11.20 -2.44
C ARG A 190 -17.28 11.89 -1.27
N ASP A 191 -17.93 11.13 -0.40
CA ASP A 191 -18.69 11.68 0.72
C ASP A 191 -17.76 12.14 1.85
N SER A 192 -16.77 11.32 2.21
CA SER A 192 -15.73 11.70 3.16
C SER A 192 -14.61 12.54 2.55
N ARG A 193 -14.50 12.57 1.23
CA ARG A 193 -13.44 13.21 0.46
C ARG A 193 -12.05 12.61 0.75
N TYR A 194 -12.01 11.29 0.89
CA TYR A 194 -10.79 10.52 1.14
C TYR A 194 -10.38 9.72 -0.10
N LEU A 195 -9.08 9.72 -0.38
CA LEU A 195 -8.47 8.96 -1.47
C LEU A 195 -7.42 7.99 -0.90
N TRP A 196 -7.69 6.69 -0.94
CA TRP A 196 -6.69 5.66 -0.71
C TRP A 196 -5.79 5.58 -1.92
N THR A 197 -4.51 5.87 -1.73
CA THR A 197 -3.55 6.00 -2.83
C THR A 197 -2.75 4.73 -3.10
N GLY A 198 -2.89 3.69 -2.24
CA GLY A 198 -1.99 2.55 -2.34
C GLY A 198 -0.54 3.01 -2.41
N ASP A 199 0.20 2.48 -3.35
CA ASP A 199 1.60 2.78 -3.61
C ASP A 199 1.84 3.80 -4.73
N LEU A 200 0.77 4.38 -5.28
CA LEU A 200 0.96 5.51 -6.18
C LEU A 200 1.60 6.70 -5.45
N PHE A 201 1.24 6.89 -4.17
CA PHE A 201 1.84 7.91 -3.32
C PHE A 201 1.90 7.48 -1.86
N TYR A 202 3.08 7.67 -1.25
CA TYR A 202 3.31 7.63 0.20
C TYR A 202 4.53 8.48 0.57
N THR A 203 4.69 8.82 1.86
CA THR A 203 5.82 9.60 2.36
C THR A 203 7.07 8.72 2.53
N GLY A 204 7.59 8.22 1.42
CA GLY A 204 8.70 7.27 1.38
C GLY A 204 9.33 7.19 0.00
N GLY A 205 9.80 6.02 -0.36
CA GLY A 205 10.44 5.75 -1.66
C GLY A 205 9.49 5.17 -2.69
N VAL A 206 8.62 5.97 -3.28
CA VAL A 206 7.68 5.54 -4.32
C VAL A 206 8.44 5.00 -5.54
N THR A 207 8.08 3.82 -6.00
CA THR A 207 8.80 3.11 -7.06
C THR A 207 7.98 3.00 -8.34
N THR A 208 8.64 3.11 -9.49
CA THR A 208 8.06 2.84 -10.82
C THR A 208 8.94 1.87 -11.63
N TYR A 209 9.84 1.16 -10.97
CA TYR A 209 10.80 0.27 -11.62
C TYR A 209 10.53 -1.22 -11.38
N LEU A 210 9.72 -1.55 -10.37
CA LEU A 210 9.38 -2.92 -10.01
C LEU A 210 8.60 -3.64 -11.13
N PRO A 211 8.41 -4.96 -11.07
CA PRO A 211 7.60 -5.68 -12.04
C PRO A 211 6.21 -5.05 -12.21
N GLY A 212 5.81 -4.84 -13.47
CA GLY A 212 4.58 -4.11 -13.80
C GLY A 212 4.70 -2.58 -13.74
N GLY A 213 5.84 -2.04 -13.28
CA GLY A 213 6.08 -0.60 -13.22
C GLY A 213 6.32 0.04 -14.59
N ASP A 214 5.70 1.21 -14.80
CA ASP A 214 5.80 2.03 -16.01
C ASP A 214 5.72 3.52 -15.63
N HIS A 215 6.84 4.23 -15.81
CA HIS A 215 6.90 5.64 -15.41
C HIS A 215 6.00 6.54 -16.26
N ASP A 216 5.77 6.23 -17.52
CA ASP A 216 4.86 7.01 -18.38
C ASP A 216 3.42 6.86 -17.94
N ALA A 217 2.98 5.63 -17.64
CA ALA A 217 1.67 5.36 -17.08
C ALA A 217 1.51 6.01 -15.69
N PHE A 218 2.57 6.01 -14.87
CA PHE A 218 2.60 6.67 -13.57
C PHE A 218 2.34 8.18 -13.68
N VAL A 219 2.99 8.86 -14.63
CA VAL A 219 2.75 10.31 -14.90
C VAL A 219 1.30 10.55 -15.27
N GLU A 220 0.71 9.73 -16.15
CA GLU A 220 -0.70 9.88 -16.54
C GLU A 220 -1.66 9.62 -15.37
N SER A 221 -1.37 8.64 -14.52
CA SER A 221 -2.12 8.35 -13.30
C SER A 221 -2.06 9.51 -12.31
N CYS A 222 -0.88 10.07 -12.08
CA CYS A 222 -0.72 11.26 -11.23
C CYS A 222 -1.51 12.46 -11.79
N ARG A 223 -1.48 12.68 -13.10
CA ARG A 223 -2.23 13.78 -13.75
C ARG A 223 -3.73 13.59 -13.57
N ARG A 224 -4.23 12.36 -13.78
CA ARG A 224 -5.62 12.01 -13.54
C ARG A 224 -6.06 12.35 -12.11
N LEU A 225 -5.25 11.99 -11.10
CA LEU A 225 -5.58 12.28 -9.70
C LEU A 225 -5.51 13.76 -9.38
N VAL A 226 -4.57 14.53 -9.97
CA VAL A 226 -4.54 15.99 -9.83
C VAL A 226 -5.80 16.64 -10.43
N ASP A 227 -6.27 16.16 -11.57
CA ASP A 227 -7.54 16.65 -12.17
C ASP A 227 -8.75 16.31 -11.28
N MET A 228 -8.65 15.22 -10.49
CA MET A 228 -9.68 14.79 -9.54
C MET A 228 -9.59 15.47 -8.16
N MET A 229 -8.60 16.32 -7.87
CA MET A 229 -8.44 17.01 -6.56
C MET A 229 -9.68 17.73 -6.02
N PRO A 230 -10.62 18.26 -6.86
CA PRO A 230 -11.88 18.81 -6.33
C PRO A 230 -12.74 17.79 -5.58
N HIS A 231 -12.49 16.48 -5.73
CA HIS A 231 -13.31 15.41 -5.17
C HIS A 231 -12.73 14.79 -3.89
N TYR A 232 -11.50 15.09 -3.50
CA TYR A 232 -10.88 14.61 -2.26
C TYR A 232 -10.11 15.70 -1.54
N GLU A 233 -9.84 15.51 -0.24
CA GLU A 233 -9.09 16.44 0.63
C GLU A 233 -7.90 15.77 1.31
N VAL A 234 -7.97 14.46 1.53
CA VAL A 234 -6.97 13.71 2.30
C VAL A 234 -6.57 12.48 1.52
N LEU A 235 -5.27 12.20 1.51
CA LEU A 235 -4.69 10.96 1.00
C LEU A 235 -4.51 9.95 2.13
N LEU A 236 -4.80 8.69 1.86
CA LEU A 236 -4.56 7.55 2.73
C LEU A 236 -3.60 6.58 2.03
N PRO A 237 -2.29 6.76 2.21
CA PRO A 237 -1.27 5.93 1.59
C PRO A 237 -1.18 4.53 2.22
N ALA A 238 -0.58 3.58 1.49
CA ALA A 238 -0.34 2.23 2.01
C ALA A 238 0.95 2.09 2.82
N HIS A 239 1.72 3.17 3.03
CA HIS A 239 2.98 3.13 3.80
C HIS A 239 3.19 4.38 4.64
N ASN A 240 3.89 4.21 5.76
CA ASN A 240 4.49 5.25 6.59
C ASN A 240 3.49 6.13 7.36
N GLU A 241 2.71 6.96 6.69
CA GLU A 241 1.82 7.93 7.31
C GLU A 241 0.37 7.71 6.84
N PRO A 242 -0.60 7.54 7.75
CA PRO A 242 -1.96 7.15 7.38
C PRO A 242 -2.82 8.30 6.83
N LEU A 243 -2.40 9.55 7.02
CA LEU A 243 -3.12 10.75 6.57
C LEU A 243 -2.12 11.75 6.01
N VAL A 244 -2.28 12.12 4.75
CA VAL A 244 -1.42 13.10 4.08
C VAL A 244 -2.28 14.13 3.33
N GLU A 245 -1.81 15.35 3.26
CA GLU A 245 -2.47 16.45 2.54
C GLU A 245 -2.47 16.20 1.02
N LYS A 246 -3.59 16.53 0.36
CA LYS A 246 -3.79 16.28 -1.08
C LYS A 246 -2.81 17.03 -1.99
N GLU A 247 -2.26 18.14 -1.51
CA GLU A 247 -1.31 18.99 -2.24
C GLU A 247 -0.06 18.22 -2.65
N MET A 248 0.28 17.16 -1.93
CA MET A 248 1.39 16.26 -2.28
C MET A 248 1.22 15.61 -3.66
N MET A 249 -0.01 15.43 -4.15
CA MET A 249 -0.26 14.93 -5.50
C MET A 249 0.25 15.88 -6.58
N VAL A 250 0.19 17.21 -6.35
CA VAL A 250 0.74 18.19 -7.28
C VAL A 250 2.26 18.14 -7.31
N GLU A 251 2.89 17.97 -6.14
CA GLU A 251 4.34 17.82 -6.04
C GLU A 251 4.81 16.52 -6.70
N LEU A 252 4.07 15.43 -6.48
CA LEU A 252 4.36 14.13 -7.11
C LEU A 252 4.27 14.19 -8.63
N LEU A 253 3.18 14.76 -9.18
CA LEU A 253 3.02 14.92 -10.62
C LEU A 253 4.16 15.74 -11.20
N LYS A 254 4.48 16.88 -10.59
CA LYS A 254 5.58 17.73 -11.04
C LYS A 254 6.91 16.98 -11.03
N ALA A 255 7.20 16.24 -9.97
CA ALA A 255 8.40 15.44 -9.85
C ALA A 255 8.49 14.36 -10.95
N ALA A 256 7.41 13.63 -11.17
CA ALA A 256 7.34 12.58 -12.19
C ALA A 256 7.50 13.14 -13.61
N GLU A 257 6.88 14.26 -13.93
CA GLU A 257 7.04 14.96 -15.21
C GLU A 257 8.47 15.52 -15.41
N ASP A 258 9.09 16.03 -14.35
CA ASP A 258 10.46 16.57 -14.40
C ASP A 258 11.48 15.44 -14.63
N ILE A 259 11.27 14.27 -14.02
CA ILE A 259 12.08 13.07 -14.26
C ILE A 259 11.92 12.61 -15.71
N LYS A 260 10.67 12.41 -16.17
CA LYS A 260 10.36 12.00 -17.55
C LYS A 260 11.00 12.91 -18.60
N ALA A 261 11.03 14.20 -18.33
CA ALA A 261 11.61 15.20 -19.22
C ALA A 261 13.13 15.38 -19.08
N GLY A 262 13.79 14.62 -18.20
CA GLY A 262 15.23 14.73 -17.93
C GLY A 262 15.65 16.07 -17.32
N ARG A 263 14.72 16.79 -16.64
CA ARG A 263 15.00 18.08 -16.02
C ARG A 263 15.68 17.97 -14.65
N LEU A 264 15.61 16.81 -14.00
CA LEU A 264 16.26 16.56 -12.72
C LEU A 264 17.62 15.88 -12.93
N THR A 265 18.67 16.53 -12.43
CA THR A 265 20.06 16.06 -12.53
C THR A 265 20.65 15.61 -11.20
N GLU A 266 19.95 15.90 -10.09
CA GLU A 266 20.36 15.48 -8.74
C GLU A 266 19.62 14.20 -8.37
N TYR A 267 20.34 13.08 -8.33
CA TYR A 267 19.84 11.75 -7.94
C TYR A 267 20.99 10.92 -7.36
N SER A 268 20.65 9.91 -6.59
CA SER A 268 21.56 8.80 -6.29
C SER A 268 21.28 7.64 -7.24
N GLU A 269 22.31 6.90 -7.63
CA GLU A 269 22.20 5.74 -8.48
C GLU A 269 22.67 4.50 -7.73
N SER A 270 21.92 3.43 -7.78
CA SER A 270 22.23 2.15 -7.15
C SER A 270 21.63 0.99 -7.93
N ARG A 271 22.07 -0.24 -7.65
CA ARG A 271 21.33 -1.43 -8.08
C ARG A 271 20.10 -1.59 -7.21
N SER A 272 19.02 -2.09 -7.83
CA SER A 272 17.81 -2.47 -7.11
C SER A 272 18.14 -3.43 -5.97
N VAL A 273 17.46 -3.24 -4.84
CA VAL A 273 17.52 -4.16 -3.70
C VAL A 273 16.42 -5.23 -3.75
N ALA A 274 15.47 -5.13 -4.68
CA ALA A 274 14.41 -6.12 -4.83
C ALA A 274 14.97 -7.43 -5.38
N VAL A 275 14.68 -8.54 -4.70
CA VAL A 275 15.17 -9.88 -5.05
C VAL A 275 14.71 -10.27 -6.46
N ASN A 276 15.63 -10.85 -7.21
CA ASN A 276 15.43 -11.28 -8.60
C ASN A 276 15.11 -10.15 -9.60
N TYR A 277 15.33 -8.88 -9.22
CA TYR A 277 15.13 -7.74 -10.11
C TYR A 277 16.38 -6.85 -10.16
N ASP A 278 17.46 -7.41 -10.76
CA ASP A 278 18.76 -6.71 -10.89
C ASP A 278 18.68 -5.65 -11.98
N THR A 279 18.33 -4.44 -11.60
CA THR A 279 18.32 -3.27 -12.49
C THR A 279 19.00 -2.08 -11.85
N LEU A 280 19.52 -1.17 -12.67
CA LEU A 280 20.06 0.08 -12.20
C LEU A 280 18.92 1.07 -11.99
N VAL A 281 18.86 1.67 -10.81
CA VAL A 281 17.81 2.61 -10.43
C VAL A 281 18.36 3.97 -10.07
N ARG A 282 17.56 4.99 -10.29
CA ARG A 282 17.80 6.37 -9.83
C ARG A 282 16.77 6.76 -8.80
N ARG A 283 17.26 7.25 -7.66
CA ARG A 283 16.45 7.78 -6.58
C ARG A 283 16.55 9.31 -6.58
N TYR A 284 15.43 9.96 -6.81
CA TYR A 284 15.26 11.41 -6.77
C TYR A 284 14.60 11.78 -5.44
N GLN A 285 15.32 12.52 -4.58
CA GLN A 285 14.86 12.86 -3.23
C GLN A 285 14.13 14.20 -3.22
N PHE A 286 12.95 14.22 -2.61
CA PHE A 286 12.15 15.40 -2.32
C PHE A 286 11.99 15.58 -0.80
N SER A 287 11.19 16.57 -0.35
CA SER A 287 11.09 16.89 1.08
C SER A 287 10.46 15.76 1.90
N ARG A 288 9.40 15.13 1.39
CA ARG A 288 8.63 14.10 2.10
C ARG A 288 8.57 12.74 1.39
N PHE A 289 9.02 12.66 0.17
CA PHE A 289 9.07 11.41 -0.60
C PHE A 289 10.32 11.36 -1.47
N ALA A 290 10.55 10.22 -2.06
CA ALA A 290 11.48 10.04 -3.17
C ALA A 290 10.76 9.33 -4.31
N LEU A 291 11.15 9.57 -5.56
CA LEU A 291 10.79 8.75 -6.69
C LEU A 291 11.98 7.88 -7.10
N VAL A 292 11.74 6.58 -7.24
CA VAL A 292 12.74 5.61 -7.67
C VAL A 292 12.32 5.03 -9.01
N THR A 293 13.15 5.25 -10.02
CA THR A 293 12.86 4.85 -11.41
C THR A 293 13.97 3.96 -11.94
N ARG A 294 13.77 3.32 -13.08
CA ARG A 294 14.90 2.77 -13.83
C ARG A 294 15.85 3.88 -14.24
N ALA A 295 17.15 3.57 -14.33
CA ALA A 295 18.16 4.55 -14.74
C ALA A 295 18.02 4.93 -16.21
N GLU A 296 17.49 4.01 -17.03
CA GLU A 296 17.16 4.22 -18.45
C GLU A 296 15.62 4.40 -18.54
N LEU A 297 15.17 5.65 -18.53
CA LEU A 297 13.81 6.07 -18.85
C LEU A 297 13.76 6.59 -20.27
#